data_d43c39f8802e10ead27000ab0ac74017
#
_entry.id   d43c39f8802e10ead27000ab0ac74017
#
_cell.length_a   1.000
_cell.length_b   1.000
_cell.length_c   1.000
_cell.angle_alpha   90.00
_cell.angle_beta   90.00
_cell.angle_gamma   90.00
#
_symmetry.space_group_name_H-M   'P 1'
#
loop_
_entity.id
_entity.type
_entity.pdbx_description
1 polymer ?
#
loop_
_entity_poly.entity_id
_entity_poly.type
_entity_poly.pdbx_seq_one_letter_code
_entity_poly.pdbx_strand_id
1 'polypeptide(L)'
;IGLFFVLDIIFSRLKTNKIADLGGLAAVAPQLAITFLIIVFGTIALPGTNGFIGEFLLLVGVYQYSIWAAALAGLTIIFSAVYMLRLYQNVMLGKTNSLTAGFTDIKGSEKLVLYIICALIIVLGVYPKPVLHLSEAAVQQLIDQVNLKLTSVN
;
A
#
# COMPACT_ATOMS: atom_id res chain seq x y z
N ILE A 1 2.91 3.39 -6.35
CA ILE A 1 2.46 3.50 -7.77
C ILE A 1 0.92 3.48 -7.83
N GLY A 2 0.24 2.46 -7.31
CA GLY A 2 -1.22 2.32 -7.40
C GLY A 2 -2.01 3.52 -6.89
N LEU A 3 -1.63 4.09 -5.73
CA LEU A 3 -2.26 5.29 -5.17
C LEU A 3 -2.15 6.49 -6.11
N PHE A 4 -0.97 6.73 -6.68
CA PHE A 4 -0.78 7.84 -7.61
C PHE A 4 -1.60 7.66 -8.87
N PHE A 5 -1.72 6.43 -9.36
CA PHE A 5 -2.54 6.15 -10.54
C PHE A 5 -4.03 6.39 -10.28
N VAL A 6 -4.54 6.00 -9.11
CA VAL A 6 -5.92 6.32 -8.69
C VAL A 6 -6.13 7.83 -8.58
N LEU A 7 -5.17 8.54 -7.96
CA LEU A 7 -5.24 10.01 -7.83
C LEU A 7 -5.23 10.70 -9.20
N ASP A 8 -4.42 10.22 -10.15
CA ASP A 8 -4.37 10.75 -11.52
C ASP A 8 -5.71 10.55 -12.24
N ILE A 9 -6.34 9.38 -12.11
CA ILE A 9 -7.67 9.11 -12.66
C ILE A 9 -8.71 10.08 -12.10
N ILE A 10 -8.71 10.29 -10.79
CA ILE A 10 -9.65 11.21 -10.13
C ILE A 10 -9.39 12.64 -10.59
N PHE A 11 -8.14 13.09 -10.56
CA PHE A 11 -7.75 14.44 -10.96
C PHE A 11 -8.02 14.72 -12.44
N SER A 12 -7.75 13.78 -13.33
CA SER A 12 -7.97 13.96 -14.77
C SER A 12 -9.43 14.25 -15.10
N ARG A 13 -10.37 13.70 -14.31
CA ARG A 13 -11.81 13.83 -14.50
C ARG A 13 -12.44 14.98 -13.74
N LEU A 14 -12.03 15.19 -12.48
CA LEU A 14 -12.66 16.20 -11.60
C LEU A 14 -11.88 17.52 -11.53
N LYS A 15 -10.60 17.53 -11.98
CA LYS A 15 -9.72 18.71 -11.97
C LYS A 15 -9.55 19.36 -10.58
N THR A 16 -9.75 18.56 -9.51
CA THR A 16 -9.55 19.00 -8.12
C THR A 16 -8.71 17.98 -7.34
N ASN A 17 -7.87 18.50 -6.43
CA ASN A 17 -7.08 17.71 -5.49
C ASN A 17 -7.58 17.86 -4.05
N LYS A 18 -8.67 18.61 -3.83
CA LYS A 18 -9.19 18.83 -2.49
C LYS A 18 -10.09 17.69 -2.10
N ILE A 19 -9.74 16.98 -1.02
CA ILE A 19 -10.52 15.86 -0.49
C ILE A 19 -11.94 16.32 -0.10
N ALA A 20 -12.08 17.58 0.35
CA ALA A 20 -13.38 18.14 0.72
C ALA A 20 -14.37 18.25 -0.45
N ASP A 21 -13.87 18.33 -1.69
CA ASP A 21 -14.68 18.41 -2.90
C ASP A 21 -15.07 17.00 -3.42
N LEU A 22 -14.45 15.95 -2.87
CA LEU A 22 -14.70 14.56 -3.22
C LEU A 22 -15.71 13.96 -2.24
N GLY A 23 -16.38 12.90 -2.66
CA GLY A 23 -17.31 12.16 -1.82
C GLY A 23 -18.27 11.34 -2.67
N GLY A 24 -18.68 10.18 -2.17
CA GLY A 24 -19.65 9.32 -2.83
C GLY A 24 -19.20 8.72 -4.16
N LEU A 25 -17.91 8.72 -4.49
CA LEU A 25 -17.40 8.17 -5.76
C LEU A 25 -17.70 6.67 -5.89
N ALA A 26 -17.81 5.93 -4.78
CA ALA A 26 -18.15 4.51 -4.82
C ALA A 26 -19.53 4.22 -5.41
N ALA A 27 -20.47 5.16 -5.32
CA ALA A 27 -21.80 5.00 -5.88
C ALA A 27 -21.82 5.11 -7.42
N VAL A 28 -20.91 5.92 -7.98
CA VAL A 28 -20.83 6.19 -9.43
C VAL A 28 -19.71 5.42 -10.12
N ALA A 29 -18.67 5.03 -9.39
CA ALA A 29 -17.49 4.31 -9.87
C ALA A 29 -17.13 3.13 -8.96
N PRO A 30 -17.96 2.07 -8.90
CA PRO A 30 -17.74 0.96 -7.98
C PRO A 30 -16.47 0.15 -8.29
N GLN A 31 -16.05 0.04 -9.54
CA GLN A 31 -14.83 -0.68 -9.90
C GLN A 31 -13.58 0.08 -9.44
N LEU A 32 -13.56 1.41 -9.59
CA LEU A 32 -12.51 2.24 -9.05
C LEU A 32 -12.45 2.13 -7.52
N ALA A 33 -13.61 2.13 -6.86
CA ALA A 33 -13.68 2.04 -5.40
C ALA A 33 -13.10 0.71 -4.88
N ILE A 34 -13.44 -0.43 -5.50
CA ILE A 34 -12.90 -1.74 -5.11
C ILE A 34 -11.39 -1.81 -5.33
N THR A 35 -10.90 -1.39 -6.49
CA THR A 35 -9.46 -1.42 -6.78
C THR A 35 -8.69 -0.49 -5.87
N PHE A 36 -9.22 0.70 -5.57
CA PHE A 36 -8.62 1.63 -4.62
C PHE A 36 -8.58 1.04 -3.21
N LEU A 37 -9.65 0.34 -2.75
CA LEU A 37 -9.67 -0.33 -1.45
C LEU A 37 -8.56 -1.38 -1.33
N ILE A 38 -8.36 -2.21 -2.35
CA ILE A 38 -7.29 -3.21 -2.38
C ILE A 38 -5.91 -2.54 -2.30
N ILE A 39 -5.71 -1.45 -3.03
CA ILE A 39 -4.46 -0.68 -2.99
C ILE A 39 -4.23 -0.06 -1.62
N VAL A 40 -5.28 0.48 -0.99
CA VAL A 40 -5.22 0.98 0.40
C VAL A 40 -4.82 -0.13 1.35
N PHE A 41 -5.41 -1.32 1.25
CA PHE A 41 -5.06 -2.47 2.08
C PHE A 41 -3.60 -2.90 1.88
N GLY A 42 -3.09 -2.86 0.64
CA GLY A 42 -1.68 -3.07 0.36
C GLY A 42 -0.76 -2.03 0.99
N THR A 43 -1.23 -0.78 1.09
CA THR A 43 -0.45 0.35 1.64
C THR A 43 -0.41 0.34 3.17
N ILE A 44 -1.48 -0.12 3.83
CA ILE A 44 -1.54 -0.23 5.30
C ILE A 44 -1.02 -1.58 5.82
N ALA A 45 -0.40 -2.36 4.94
CA ALA A 45 0.17 -3.67 5.27
C ALA A 45 -0.84 -4.65 5.90
N LEU A 46 -2.06 -4.74 5.34
CA LEU A 46 -3.03 -5.72 5.79
C LEU A 46 -2.52 -7.15 5.55
N PRO A 47 -2.67 -8.09 6.50
CA PRO A 47 -2.30 -9.49 6.28
C PRO A 47 -2.90 -10.06 4.98
N GLY A 48 -2.05 -10.71 4.17
CA GLY A 48 -2.42 -11.18 2.84
C GLY A 48 -2.09 -10.22 1.69
N THR A 49 -1.51 -9.05 1.99
CA THR A 49 -0.97 -8.13 0.99
C THR A 49 0.56 -8.07 1.02
N ASN A 50 1.16 -7.63 -0.08
CA ASN A 50 2.62 -7.56 -0.21
C ASN A 50 3.28 -6.63 0.84
N GLY A 51 2.60 -5.56 1.26
CA GLY A 51 3.10 -4.63 2.28
C GLY A 51 3.32 -5.30 3.63
N PHE A 52 2.42 -6.21 4.02
CA PHE A 52 2.51 -6.91 5.30
C PHE A 52 3.81 -7.68 5.49
N ILE A 53 4.27 -8.37 4.44
CA ILE A 53 5.48 -9.19 4.53
C ILE A 53 6.70 -8.34 4.90
N GLY A 54 6.87 -7.19 4.23
CA GLY A 54 7.99 -6.29 4.49
C GLY A 54 7.93 -5.65 5.88
N GLU A 55 6.79 -5.08 6.24
CA GLU A 55 6.61 -4.40 7.54
C GLU A 55 6.71 -5.38 8.72
N PHE A 56 6.15 -6.60 8.57
CA PHE A 56 6.24 -7.62 9.60
C PHE A 56 7.68 -8.09 9.83
N LEU A 57 8.44 -8.36 8.77
CA LEU A 57 9.85 -8.75 8.89
C LEU A 57 10.69 -7.65 9.52
N LEU A 58 10.44 -6.38 9.18
CA LEU A 58 11.11 -5.24 9.80
C LEU A 58 10.79 -5.14 11.30
N LEU A 59 9.52 -5.32 11.68
CA LEU A 59 9.12 -5.30 13.09
C LEU A 59 9.80 -6.42 13.89
N VAL A 60 9.87 -7.63 13.33
CA VAL A 60 10.57 -8.77 13.96
C VAL A 60 12.06 -8.44 14.15
N GLY A 61 12.71 -7.86 13.13
CA GLY A 61 14.11 -7.45 13.23
C GLY A 61 14.34 -6.35 14.28
N VAL A 62 13.49 -5.34 14.32
CA VAL A 62 13.57 -4.25 15.33
C VAL A 62 13.27 -4.78 16.73
N TYR A 63 12.35 -5.73 16.88
CA TYR A 63 12.03 -6.36 18.17
C TYR A 63 13.24 -7.08 18.79
N GLN A 64 14.05 -7.75 17.97
CA GLN A 64 15.28 -8.41 18.43
C GLN A 64 16.31 -7.41 18.99
N TYR A 65 16.29 -6.17 18.49
CA TYR A 65 17.17 -5.10 18.96
C TYR A 65 16.62 -4.40 20.21
N SER A 66 15.34 -3.98 20.18
CA SER A 66 14.69 -3.25 21.26
C SER A 66 13.16 -3.36 21.20
N ILE A 67 12.56 -3.83 22.28
CA ILE A 67 11.09 -3.92 22.42
C ILE A 67 10.41 -2.54 22.33
N TRP A 68 11.04 -1.50 22.88
CA TRP A 68 10.50 -0.14 22.83
C TRP A 68 10.52 0.44 21.42
N ALA A 69 11.60 0.20 20.67
CA ALA A 69 11.69 0.60 19.28
C ALA A 69 10.64 -0.13 18.43
N ALA A 70 10.43 -1.42 18.66
CA ALA A 70 9.39 -2.20 17.97
C ALA A 70 7.98 -1.70 18.29
N ALA A 71 7.71 -1.33 19.54
CA ALA A 71 6.42 -0.76 19.94
C ALA A 71 6.15 0.58 19.23
N LEU A 72 7.13 1.47 19.17
CA LEU A 72 7.02 2.74 18.45
C LEU A 72 6.86 2.53 16.94
N ALA A 73 7.62 1.59 16.35
CA ALA A 73 7.47 1.22 14.96
C ALA A 73 6.07 0.65 14.67
N GLY A 74 5.52 -0.18 15.56
CA GLY A 74 4.16 -0.71 15.44
C GLY A 74 3.07 0.38 15.46
N LEU A 75 3.26 1.46 16.21
CA LEU A 75 2.34 2.61 16.21
C LEU A 75 2.25 3.28 14.84
N THR A 76 3.32 3.30 14.05
CA THR A 76 3.31 3.89 12.70
C THR A 76 2.35 3.16 11.78
N ILE A 77 2.26 1.83 11.90
CA ILE A 77 1.33 0.99 11.13
C ILE A 77 -0.12 1.36 11.49
N ILE A 78 -0.41 1.51 12.78
CA ILE A 78 -1.76 1.90 13.25
C ILE A 78 -2.14 3.28 12.71
N PHE A 79 -1.25 4.27 12.80
CA PHE A 79 -1.51 5.60 12.27
C PHE A 79 -1.65 5.61 10.75
N SER A 80 -0.84 4.83 10.04
CA SER A 80 -0.97 4.63 8.60
C SER A 80 -2.36 4.09 8.23
N ALA A 81 -2.84 3.07 8.93
CA ALA A 81 -4.17 2.53 8.72
C ALA A 81 -5.26 3.59 8.95
N VAL A 82 -5.16 4.35 10.03
CA VAL A 82 -6.16 5.39 10.37
C VAL A 82 -6.25 6.45 9.27
N TYR A 83 -5.13 7.04 8.85
CA TYR A 83 -5.19 8.11 7.85
C TYR A 83 -5.58 7.61 6.46
N MET A 84 -5.12 6.41 6.06
CA MET A 84 -5.45 5.84 4.75
C MET A 84 -6.91 5.43 4.65
N LEU A 85 -7.46 4.82 5.70
CA LEU A 85 -8.89 4.47 5.73
C LEU A 85 -9.78 5.73 5.78
N ARG A 86 -9.37 6.77 6.51
CA ARG A 86 -10.06 8.07 6.47
C ARG A 86 -10.00 8.72 5.09
N LEU A 87 -8.87 8.65 4.41
CA LEU A 87 -8.75 9.11 3.02
C LEU A 87 -9.75 8.37 2.13
N TYR A 88 -9.77 7.04 2.20
CA TYR A 88 -10.71 6.23 1.44
C TYR A 88 -12.17 6.59 1.74
N GLN A 89 -12.52 6.71 3.02
CA GLN A 89 -13.87 7.08 3.45
C GLN A 89 -14.30 8.44 2.88
N ASN A 90 -13.44 9.44 2.98
CA ASN A 90 -13.77 10.80 2.53
C ASN A 90 -13.89 10.90 1.01
N VAL A 91 -13.13 10.12 0.26
CA VAL A 91 -13.12 10.16 -1.21
C VAL A 91 -14.21 9.27 -1.80
N MET A 92 -14.33 8.05 -1.29
CA MET A 92 -15.19 7.02 -1.91
C MET A 92 -16.57 6.94 -1.29
N LEU A 93 -16.68 7.14 0.01
CA LEU A 93 -17.96 7.00 0.72
C LEU A 93 -18.67 8.35 0.91
N GLY A 94 -19.91 8.31 1.42
CA GLY A 94 -20.72 9.49 1.64
C GLY A 94 -21.69 9.78 0.49
N LYS A 95 -22.19 11.01 0.47
CA LYS A 95 -23.15 11.46 -0.57
C LYS A 95 -22.40 12.00 -1.77
N THR A 96 -22.86 11.65 -2.96
CA THR A 96 -22.42 12.26 -4.20
C THR A 96 -22.79 13.76 -4.22
N ASN A 97 -21.89 14.59 -4.71
CA ASN A 97 -22.14 16.02 -4.93
C ASN A 97 -22.22 16.33 -6.43
N SER A 98 -22.45 17.61 -6.78
CA SER A 98 -22.58 18.05 -8.17
C SER A 98 -21.34 17.75 -9.03
N LEU A 99 -20.15 17.71 -8.44
CA LEU A 99 -18.89 17.39 -9.13
C LEU A 99 -18.75 15.87 -9.35
N THR A 100 -19.06 15.06 -8.32
CA THR A 100 -18.86 13.62 -8.37
C THR A 100 -19.96 12.85 -9.09
N ALA A 101 -21.18 13.42 -9.19
CA ALA A 101 -22.32 12.79 -9.86
C ALA A 101 -22.06 12.46 -11.33
N GLY A 102 -21.25 13.26 -12.03
CA GLY A 102 -20.87 13.05 -13.43
C GLY A 102 -19.63 12.17 -13.63
N PHE A 103 -19.06 11.61 -12.56
CA PHE A 103 -17.83 10.81 -12.66
C PHE A 103 -18.11 9.48 -13.37
N THR A 104 -17.25 9.13 -14.31
CA THR A 104 -17.34 7.85 -15.04
C THR A 104 -16.38 6.83 -14.45
N ASP A 105 -16.79 5.58 -14.33
CA ASP A 105 -15.95 4.49 -13.80
C ASP A 105 -14.77 4.18 -14.76
N ILE A 106 -13.78 3.46 -14.24
CA ILE A 106 -12.58 3.05 -14.97
C ILE A 106 -12.92 2.20 -16.19
N LYS A 107 -12.22 2.45 -17.31
CA LYS A 107 -12.43 1.74 -18.58
C LYS A 107 -11.10 1.41 -19.26
N GLY A 108 -11.13 0.42 -20.16
CA GLY A 108 -9.99 0.09 -21.03
C GLY A 108 -8.68 -0.13 -20.28
N SER A 109 -7.66 0.63 -20.65
CA SER A 109 -6.31 0.52 -20.10
C SER A 109 -6.22 0.85 -18.60
N GLU A 110 -7.00 1.81 -18.11
CA GLU A 110 -7.02 2.15 -16.67
C GLU A 110 -7.42 0.94 -15.83
N LYS A 111 -8.49 0.25 -16.25
CA LYS A 111 -8.98 -0.97 -15.59
C LYS A 111 -7.95 -2.09 -15.62
N LEU A 112 -7.30 -2.31 -16.77
CA LEU A 112 -6.26 -3.33 -16.90
C LEU A 112 -5.10 -3.07 -15.95
N VAL A 113 -4.58 -1.85 -15.94
CA VAL A 113 -3.44 -1.49 -15.08
C VAL A 113 -3.77 -1.65 -13.61
N LEU A 114 -4.94 -1.15 -13.17
CA LEU A 114 -5.35 -1.29 -11.76
C LEU A 114 -5.56 -2.75 -11.36
N TYR A 115 -6.11 -3.57 -12.22
CA TYR A 115 -6.32 -5.00 -11.94
C TYR A 115 -4.99 -5.76 -11.84
N ILE A 116 -4.01 -5.44 -12.71
CA ILE A 116 -2.66 -6.01 -12.60
C ILE A 116 -2.02 -5.61 -11.26
N ILE A 117 -2.11 -4.33 -10.87
CA ILE A 117 -1.59 -3.86 -9.58
C ILE A 117 -2.26 -4.59 -8.41
N CYS A 118 -3.58 -4.70 -8.40
CA CYS A 118 -4.32 -5.42 -7.37
C CYS A 118 -3.94 -6.91 -7.31
N ALA A 119 -3.80 -7.56 -8.46
CA ALA A 119 -3.36 -8.94 -8.55
C ALA A 119 -1.95 -9.12 -7.96
N LEU A 120 -1.01 -8.23 -8.28
CA LEU A 120 0.35 -8.27 -7.73
C LEU A 120 0.36 -8.05 -6.21
N ILE A 121 -0.45 -7.13 -5.68
CA ILE A 121 -0.57 -6.90 -4.23
C ILE A 121 -0.96 -8.19 -3.51
N ILE A 122 -1.96 -8.90 -4.03
CA ILE A 122 -2.48 -10.14 -3.41
C ILE A 122 -1.53 -11.32 -3.64
N VAL A 123 -1.09 -11.54 -4.88
CA VAL A 123 -0.22 -12.68 -5.22
C VAL A 123 1.10 -12.60 -4.44
N LEU A 124 1.75 -11.44 -4.40
CA LEU A 124 3.00 -11.27 -3.66
C LEU A 124 2.79 -11.26 -2.14
N GLY A 125 1.59 -10.92 -1.67
CA GLY A 125 1.23 -11.01 -0.25
C GLY A 125 0.98 -12.45 0.22
N VAL A 126 0.37 -13.27 -0.63
CA VAL A 126 0.08 -14.68 -0.31
C VAL A 126 1.28 -15.60 -0.58
N TYR A 127 2.04 -15.32 -1.65
CA TYR A 127 3.19 -16.13 -2.06
C TYR A 127 4.45 -15.27 -2.26
N PRO A 128 5.10 -14.81 -1.17
CA PRO A 128 6.27 -13.94 -1.22
C PRO A 128 7.58 -14.66 -1.57
N LYS A 129 7.62 -16.01 -1.54
CA LYS A 129 8.84 -16.81 -1.72
C LYS A 129 9.68 -16.39 -2.94
N PRO A 130 9.12 -16.18 -4.15
CA PRO A 130 9.94 -15.83 -5.31
C PRO A 130 10.74 -14.53 -5.14
N VAL A 131 10.13 -13.54 -4.48
CA VAL A 131 10.78 -12.23 -4.23
C VAL A 131 11.83 -12.35 -3.13
N LEU A 132 11.55 -13.10 -2.07
CA LEU A 132 12.50 -13.32 -0.98
C LEU A 132 13.74 -14.08 -1.45
N HIS A 133 13.59 -15.12 -2.26
CA HIS A 133 14.73 -15.85 -2.85
C HIS A 133 15.63 -14.98 -3.74
N LEU A 134 15.07 -13.98 -4.44
CA LEU A 134 15.88 -13.06 -5.25
C LEU A 134 16.83 -12.20 -4.40
N SER A 135 16.44 -11.88 -3.18
CA SER A 135 17.24 -11.05 -2.26
C SER A 135 18.17 -11.88 -1.36
N GLU A 136 17.94 -13.19 -1.23
CA GLU A 136 18.64 -14.06 -0.28
C GLU A 136 20.16 -14.05 -0.49
N ALA A 137 20.62 -14.17 -1.74
CA ALA A 137 22.06 -14.16 -2.06
C ALA A 137 22.73 -12.83 -1.70
N ALA A 138 22.07 -11.69 -1.96
CA ALA A 138 22.60 -10.37 -1.64
C ALA A 138 22.63 -10.13 -0.12
N VAL A 139 21.62 -10.58 0.60
CA VAL A 139 21.56 -10.50 2.06
C VAL A 139 22.65 -11.35 2.69
N GLN A 140 22.86 -12.59 2.19
CA GLN A 140 23.90 -13.47 2.69
C GLN A 140 25.30 -12.87 2.50
N GLN A 141 25.59 -12.30 1.32
CA GLN A 141 26.86 -11.61 1.08
C GLN A 141 27.08 -10.45 2.05
N LEU A 142 26.03 -9.69 2.36
CA LEU A 142 26.13 -8.58 3.31
C LEU A 142 26.46 -9.08 4.72
N ILE A 143 25.82 -10.14 5.16
CA ILE A 143 26.06 -10.77 6.48
C ILE A 143 27.52 -11.25 6.55
N ASP A 144 28.01 -11.93 5.51
CA ASP A 144 29.37 -12.45 5.46
C ASP A 144 30.42 -11.31 5.52
N GLN A 145 30.18 -10.19 4.81
CA GLN A 145 31.05 -9.02 4.87
C GLN A 145 31.07 -8.36 6.24
N VAL A 146 29.94 -8.27 6.93
CA VAL A 146 29.85 -7.72 8.29
C VAL A 146 30.59 -8.62 9.27
N ASN A 147 30.41 -9.94 9.19
CA ASN A 147 31.10 -10.89 10.05
C ASN A 147 32.62 -10.87 9.86
N LEU A 148 33.09 -10.78 8.61
CA LEU A 148 34.52 -10.64 8.31
C LEU A 148 35.13 -9.36 8.92
N LYS A 149 34.42 -8.25 8.86
CA LYS A 149 34.88 -6.99 9.48
C LYS A 149 34.92 -7.08 11.00
N LEU A 150 33.92 -7.71 11.63
CA LEU A 150 33.89 -7.87 13.08
C LEU A 150 35.04 -8.78 13.58
N THR A 151 35.39 -9.83 12.81
CA THR A 151 36.52 -10.70 13.14
C THR A 151 37.89 -10.07 12.89
N SER A 152 37.98 -9.07 12.05
CA SER A 152 39.23 -8.33 11.76
C SER A 152 39.55 -7.21 12.75
N VAL A 153 38.60 -6.81 13.61
CA VAL A 153 38.74 -5.73 14.61
C VAL A 153 39.03 -6.28 16.01
N ASN A 154 38.85 -7.58 16.23
CA ASN A 154 39.24 -8.29 17.47
C ASN A 154 40.57 -9.00 17.27
#